data_7255ebf38b9e52a2f5657fb00b8131e8
#
_entry.id   7255ebf38b9e52a2f5657fb00b8131e8
#
_cell.length_a   1.000
_cell.length_b   1.000
_cell.length_c   1.000
_cell.angle_alpha   90.00
_cell.angle_beta   90.00
_cell.angle_gamma   90.00
#
_symmetry.space_group_name_H-M   'P 1'
#
loop_
_entity.id
_entity.type
_entity.pdbx_description
1 polymer ?
#
loop_
_entity_poly.entity_id
_entity_poly.type
_entity_poly.pdbx_seq_one_letter_code
_entity_poly.pdbx_strand_id
1 'polypeptide(L)'
;MTELKMKGDNNQTKRAEDILSDDSLSESLINGKIKENEFQEEELFLAGRIHMAVSSNRIPFGEDQKNLLDQRIIDSINRYKRNKTFAWVGSAASLLVLVGLTIFFQLNNQSDISNFASTITAKSDSDYTQLMLSGKKVIQIDAQESKIAYSGNGKVIKIDAQEKVEQSVEADIASYNTVVVPYGKRTQITLSDNSTIWLNSGSKLVYPVRFADNKREVFLDGEAIFEVAPDKDHPFHVVTRDMEIKVLGTVFDLCAYTDDSTVNTVLERGSVELIYKQGSLFGPTKERMVPGMLAAYDLTNETLLQKKVNTKDYTSWKDGYLVMEKNSLGSIAKKLSRYYNVSIEIESTELAGETFSGYLDLRNSAAQVLSLISEMMDIELEQSDRLIKIRKKQTPG
;
A
#
# COMPACT_ATOMS: atom_id res chain seq x y z
N MET A 1 -5.49 36.38 -30.93
CA MET A 1 -6.53 37.22 -31.50
C MET A 1 -7.55 36.32 -32.15
N THR A 2 -8.65 36.10 -31.55
CA THR A 2 -10.02 36.18 -32.03
C THR A 2 -10.94 35.70 -30.91
N GLU A 3 -11.54 36.67 -30.23
CA GLU A 3 -12.62 36.47 -29.26
C GLU A 3 -13.85 35.90 -29.98
N LEU A 4 -14.35 34.78 -29.56
CA LEU A 4 -15.70 34.32 -29.89
C LEU A 4 -16.61 34.67 -28.72
N LYS A 5 -17.30 35.82 -28.86
CA LYS A 5 -18.48 36.22 -28.08
C LYS A 5 -19.53 35.11 -28.17
N MET A 6 -19.78 34.40 -27.10
CA MET A 6 -21.03 33.66 -26.96
C MET A 6 -22.18 34.62 -26.70
N LYS A 7 -23.04 34.74 -27.69
CA LYS A 7 -24.36 35.37 -27.58
C LYS A 7 -25.20 34.48 -26.66
N GLY A 8 -25.62 35.01 -25.55
CA GLY A 8 -26.61 34.35 -24.69
C GLY A 8 -27.95 34.27 -25.41
N ASP A 9 -28.35 33.06 -25.73
CA ASP A 9 -29.71 32.78 -26.22
C ASP A 9 -30.60 32.69 -24.97
N ASN A 10 -31.34 33.79 -24.76
CA ASN A 10 -32.35 33.90 -23.69
C ASN A 10 -33.66 33.27 -24.23
N ASN A 11 -33.65 31.97 -24.52
CA ASN A 11 -34.83 31.20 -24.87
C ASN A 11 -35.46 30.68 -23.58
N GLN A 12 -36.23 31.53 -22.88
CA GLN A 12 -37.15 31.08 -21.85
C GLN A 12 -38.26 30.30 -22.55
N THR A 13 -38.16 28.96 -22.54
CA THR A 13 -39.24 28.08 -23.01
C THR A 13 -40.49 28.35 -22.16
N LYS A 14 -41.58 28.78 -22.82
CA LYS A 14 -42.88 29.01 -22.18
C LYS A 14 -43.40 27.68 -21.58
N ARG A 15 -43.97 27.75 -20.39
CA ARG A 15 -44.48 26.61 -19.66
C ARG A 15 -45.95 26.28 -20.03
N ALA A 16 -46.42 25.11 -19.72
CA ALA A 16 -47.80 24.68 -19.95
C ALA A 16 -48.82 25.68 -19.35
N GLU A 17 -48.46 26.30 -18.23
CA GLU A 17 -49.28 27.35 -17.55
C GLU A 17 -49.43 28.62 -18.44
N ASP A 18 -48.34 29.00 -19.12
CA ASP A 18 -48.39 30.19 -20.01
C ASP A 18 -49.23 29.91 -21.24
N ILE A 19 -49.28 28.64 -21.73
CA ILE A 19 -50.07 28.23 -22.87
C ILE A 19 -51.57 28.24 -22.52
N LEU A 20 -51.92 27.77 -21.30
CA LEU A 20 -53.33 27.65 -20.89
C LEU A 20 -53.91 28.99 -20.41
N SER A 21 -53.07 29.95 -20.00
CA SER A 21 -53.50 31.29 -19.55
C SER A 21 -53.64 32.28 -20.72
N ASP A 22 -53.14 31.99 -21.91
CA ASP A 22 -53.22 32.84 -23.11
C ASP A 22 -54.25 32.24 -24.13
N ASP A 23 -55.38 32.93 -24.26
CA ASP A 23 -56.49 32.47 -25.12
C ASP A 23 -56.03 32.30 -26.56
N SER A 24 -55.07 33.07 -27.03
CA SER A 24 -54.56 32.99 -28.42
C SER A 24 -53.63 31.77 -28.63
N LEU A 25 -52.87 31.37 -27.59
CA LEU A 25 -52.03 30.19 -27.61
C LEU A 25 -52.85 28.92 -27.43
N SER A 26 -53.90 28.95 -26.58
CA SER A 26 -54.80 27.82 -26.40
C SER A 26 -55.58 27.50 -27.67
N GLU A 27 -56.03 28.52 -28.43
CA GLU A 27 -56.66 28.36 -29.73
C GLU A 27 -55.71 27.82 -30.81
N SER A 28 -54.43 28.23 -30.76
CA SER A 28 -53.39 27.74 -31.67
C SER A 28 -53.01 26.28 -31.39
N LEU A 29 -53.12 25.83 -30.13
CA LEU A 29 -52.95 24.42 -29.71
C LEU A 29 -54.04 23.52 -30.32
N ILE A 30 -55.26 23.98 -30.28
CA ILE A 30 -56.45 23.25 -30.86
C ILE A 30 -56.30 23.10 -32.37
N ASN A 31 -55.81 24.11 -33.04
CA ASN A 31 -55.71 24.17 -34.51
C ASN A 31 -54.39 23.51 -35.02
N GLY A 32 -53.57 22.95 -34.18
CA GLY A 32 -52.31 22.30 -34.57
C GLY A 32 -51.27 23.24 -35.17
N LYS A 33 -51.34 24.56 -34.89
CA LYS A 33 -50.49 25.60 -35.50
C LYS A 33 -49.32 26.09 -34.64
N ILE A 34 -49.05 25.42 -33.48
CA ILE A 34 -47.95 25.77 -32.62
C ILE A 34 -46.67 25.24 -33.24
N LYS A 35 -45.63 26.07 -33.37
CA LYS A 35 -44.30 25.65 -33.81
C LYS A 35 -43.57 24.95 -32.62
N GLU A 36 -43.19 23.70 -32.83
CA GLU A 36 -42.51 22.82 -31.84
C GLU A 36 -41.24 23.43 -31.20
N ASN A 37 -40.63 24.48 -31.81
CA ASN A 37 -39.39 25.08 -31.33
C ASN A 37 -39.56 26.07 -30.16
N GLU A 38 -40.79 26.42 -29.75
CA GLU A 38 -41.03 27.39 -28.66
C GLU A 38 -41.37 26.72 -27.32
N PHE A 39 -41.63 25.42 -27.31
CA PHE A 39 -42.08 24.67 -26.12
C PHE A 39 -41.36 23.32 -26.01
N GLN A 40 -41.18 22.83 -24.81
CA GLN A 40 -40.75 21.44 -24.61
C GLN A 40 -41.91 20.48 -24.96
N GLU A 41 -41.63 19.40 -25.64
CA GLU A 41 -42.60 18.42 -26.12
C GLU A 41 -43.51 17.89 -24.99
N GLU A 42 -42.95 17.70 -23.77
CA GLU A 42 -43.67 17.29 -22.59
C GLU A 42 -44.70 18.34 -22.10
N GLU A 43 -44.40 19.63 -22.19
CA GLU A 43 -45.24 20.73 -21.74
C GLU A 43 -46.41 20.94 -22.74
N LEU A 44 -46.17 20.79 -24.03
CA LEU A 44 -47.19 20.79 -25.09
C LEU A 44 -48.17 19.63 -24.95
N PHE A 45 -47.64 18.44 -24.67
CA PHE A 45 -48.45 17.24 -24.44
C PHE A 45 -49.34 17.36 -23.19
N LEU A 46 -48.81 17.92 -22.11
CA LEU A 46 -49.54 18.15 -20.86
C LEU A 46 -50.66 19.18 -21.06
N ALA A 47 -50.35 20.33 -21.69
CA ALA A 47 -51.31 21.40 -22.00
C ALA A 47 -52.44 20.86 -22.91
N GLY A 48 -52.11 20.05 -23.94
CA GLY A 48 -53.10 19.42 -24.82
C GLY A 48 -54.02 18.45 -24.08
N ARG A 49 -53.52 17.63 -23.18
CA ARG A 49 -54.35 16.72 -22.36
C ARG A 49 -55.27 17.48 -21.41
N ILE A 50 -54.80 18.54 -20.77
CA ILE A 50 -55.61 19.35 -19.86
C ILE A 50 -56.71 20.05 -20.68
N HIS A 51 -56.36 20.62 -21.82
CA HIS A 51 -57.36 21.28 -22.68
C HIS A 51 -58.40 20.32 -23.22
N MET A 52 -58.05 19.11 -23.69
CA MET A 52 -59.02 18.07 -24.05
C MET A 52 -59.94 17.65 -22.92
N ALA A 53 -59.40 17.52 -21.70
CA ALA A 53 -60.16 17.15 -20.52
C ALA A 53 -61.16 18.26 -20.11
N VAL A 54 -60.79 19.52 -20.28
CA VAL A 54 -61.64 20.67 -19.98
C VAL A 54 -62.69 20.91 -21.09
N SER A 55 -62.33 20.80 -22.36
CA SER A 55 -63.21 21.05 -23.49
C SER A 55 -64.23 19.93 -23.76
N SER A 56 -63.90 18.67 -23.36
CA SER A 56 -64.84 17.55 -23.53
C SER A 56 -65.98 17.57 -22.52
N ASN A 57 -65.88 18.31 -21.43
CA ASN A 57 -66.92 18.47 -20.43
C ASN A 57 -67.63 19.84 -20.60
N ARG A 58 -68.66 19.86 -21.44
CA ARG A 58 -69.48 21.04 -21.70
C ARG A 58 -70.42 21.42 -20.53
N ILE A 59 -70.00 21.27 -19.29
CA ILE A 59 -70.65 21.79 -18.10
C ILE A 59 -70.07 23.14 -17.81
N PRO A 60 -70.86 24.23 -17.75
CA PRO A 60 -70.36 25.55 -17.39
C PRO A 60 -69.93 25.50 -15.95
N PHE A 61 -68.62 25.48 -15.73
CA PHE A 61 -68.07 25.60 -14.41
C PHE A 61 -68.33 27.03 -13.87
N GLY A 62 -68.92 27.14 -12.68
CA GLY A 62 -68.94 28.40 -11.96
C GLY A 62 -67.54 28.85 -11.60
N GLU A 63 -67.30 30.17 -11.47
CA GLU A 63 -65.98 30.74 -11.18
C GLU A 63 -65.29 30.06 -9.98
N ASP A 64 -66.04 29.70 -8.94
CA ASP A 64 -65.51 28.98 -7.77
C ASP A 64 -64.97 27.59 -8.09
N GLN A 65 -65.59 26.89 -9.04
CA GLN A 65 -65.12 25.55 -9.47
C GLN A 65 -63.90 25.64 -10.38
N LYS A 66 -63.80 26.71 -11.18
CA LYS A 66 -62.63 27.01 -12.01
C LYS A 66 -61.40 27.28 -11.14
N ASN A 67 -61.54 28.15 -10.13
CA ASN A 67 -60.47 28.45 -9.18
C ASN A 67 -60.01 27.24 -8.38
N LEU A 68 -60.93 26.37 -7.99
CA LEU A 68 -60.61 25.12 -7.27
C LEU A 68 -59.86 24.11 -8.14
N LEU A 69 -60.19 24.06 -9.45
CA LEU A 69 -59.50 23.22 -10.43
C LEU A 69 -58.07 23.75 -10.68
N ASP A 70 -57.93 25.06 -10.87
CA ASP A 70 -56.63 25.72 -11.05
C ASP A 70 -55.70 25.48 -9.86
N GLN A 71 -56.21 25.61 -8.63
CA GLN A 71 -55.40 25.29 -7.43
C GLN A 71 -54.98 23.83 -7.39
N ARG A 72 -55.84 22.87 -7.73
CA ARG A 72 -55.50 21.46 -7.77
C ARG A 72 -54.48 21.14 -8.83
N ILE A 73 -54.55 21.79 -10.02
CA ILE A 73 -53.53 21.65 -11.10
C ILE A 73 -52.19 22.18 -10.64
N ILE A 74 -52.14 23.42 -10.06
CA ILE A 74 -50.93 24.04 -9.53
C ILE A 74 -50.32 23.12 -8.44
N ASP A 75 -51.10 22.65 -7.50
CA ASP A 75 -50.63 21.75 -6.43
C ASP A 75 -50.11 20.42 -6.98
N SER A 76 -50.69 19.89 -8.05
CA SER A 76 -50.21 18.64 -8.69
C SER A 76 -48.88 18.85 -9.42
N ILE A 77 -48.71 19.97 -10.13
CA ILE A 77 -47.49 20.36 -10.81
C ILE A 77 -46.38 20.61 -9.79
N ASN A 78 -46.66 21.34 -8.69
CA ASN A 78 -45.70 21.59 -7.63
C ASN A 78 -45.29 20.29 -6.89
N ARG A 79 -46.20 19.37 -6.71
CA ARG A 79 -45.92 18.05 -6.13
C ARG A 79 -45.02 17.20 -7.04
N TYR A 80 -45.26 17.23 -8.35
CA TYR A 80 -44.45 16.53 -9.36
C TYR A 80 -43.02 17.15 -9.41
N LYS A 81 -42.87 18.47 -9.49
CA LYS A 81 -41.58 19.18 -9.47
C LYS A 81 -40.81 18.86 -8.19
N ARG A 82 -41.46 18.90 -7.02
CA ARG A 82 -40.84 18.58 -5.74
C ARG A 82 -40.36 17.13 -5.66
N ASN A 83 -41.13 16.17 -6.17
CA ASN A 83 -40.73 14.78 -6.18
C ASN A 83 -39.55 14.51 -7.12
N LYS A 84 -39.50 15.17 -8.27
CA LYS A 84 -38.36 15.08 -9.21
C LYS A 84 -37.08 15.65 -8.61
N THR A 85 -37.14 16.82 -7.94
CA THR A 85 -35.98 17.39 -7.23
C THR A 85 -35.54 16.53 -6.05
N PHE A 86 -36.47 15.96 -5.26
CA PHE A 86 -36.12 15.03 -4.18
C PHE A 86 -35.48 13.74 -4.70
N ALA A 87 -35.89 13.22 -5.85
CA ALA A 87 -35.27 12.04 -6.46
C ALA A 87 -33.83 12.33 -6.92
N TRP A 88 -33.57 13.51 -7.50
CA TRP A 88 -32.23 13.94 -7.92
C TRP A 88 -31.31 14.20 -6.73
N VAL A 89 -31.80 14.90 -5.70
CA VAL A 89 -31.05 15.15 -4.47
C VAL A 89 -30.76 13.85 -3.73
N GLY A 90 -31.73 12.92 -3.68
CA GLY A 90 -31.57 11.61 -3.06
C GLY A 90 -30.52 10.74 -3.78
N SER A 91 -30.50 10.75 -5.11
CA SER A 91 -29.49 10.01 -5.89
C SER A 91 -28.08 10.58 -5.72
N ALA A 92 -27.94 11.94 -5.71
CA ALA A 92 -26.66 12.59 -5.46
C ALA A 92 -26.14 12.32 -4.02
N ALA A 93 -27.04 12.37 -3.03
CA ALA A 93 -26.67 12.05 -1.64
C ALA A 93 -26.26 10.58 -1.47
N SER A 94 -26.94 9.62 -2.10
CA SER A 94 -26.56 8.19 -2.06
C SER A 94 -25.20 7.95 -2.70
N LEU A 95 -24.87 8.65 -3.79
CA LEU A 95 -23.59 8.54 -4.46
C LEU A 95 -22.46 9.10 -3.59
N LEU A 96 -22.69 10.24 -2.91
CA LEU A 96 -21.74 10.81 -1.95
C LEU A 96 -21.52 9.89 -0.74
N VAL A 97 -22.57 9.23 -0.24
CA VAL A 97 -22.43 8.24 0.84
C VAL A 97 -21.64 7.02 0.39
N LEU A 98 -21.88 6.50 -0.83
CA LEU A 98 -21.10 5.39 -1.39
C LEU A 98 -19.62 5.78 -1.58
N VAL A 99 -19.35 6.98 -2.12
CA VAL A 99 -17.98 7.49 -2.25
C VAL A 99 -17.35 7.69 -0.87
N GLY A 100 -18.08 8.25 0.08
CA GLY A 100 -17.60 8.41 1.46
C GLY A 100 -17.31 7.08 2.14
N LEU A 101 -18.15 6.06 1.96
CA LEU A 101 -17.93 4.71 2.46
C LEU A 101 -16.72 4.04 1.80
N THR A 102 -16.55 4.18 0.48
CA THR A 102 -15.38 3.61 -0.22
C THR A 102 -14.09 4.27 0.26
N ILE A 103 -14.08 5.59 0.42
CA ILE A 103 -12.93 6.32 0.97
C ILE A 103 -12.68 5.91 2.43
N PHE A 104 -13.73 5.80 3.25
CA PHE A 104 -13.61 5.38 4.65
C PHE A 104 -13.03 3.97 4.76
N PHE A 105 -13.51 2.99 3.96
CA PHE A 105 -12.95 1.65 3.93
C PHE A 105 -11.52 1.62 3.38
N GLN A 106 -11.18 2.47 2.40
CA GLN A 106 -9.82 2.57 1.87
C GLN A 106 -8.83 3.18 2.86
N LEU A 107 -9.25 4.18 3.64
CA LEU A 107 -8.42 4.82 4.68
C LEU A 107 -8.27 3.94 5.94
N ASN A 108 -9.23 3.06 6.22
CA ASN A 108 -9.24 2.22 7.41
C ASN A 108 -8.60 0.83 7.18
N ASN A 109 -8.07 0.56 5.99
CA ASN A 109 -7.46 -0.73 5.62
C ASN A 109 -5.96 -0.84 5.98
N GLN A 110 -5.49 -0.16 7.03
CA GLN A 110 -4.19 -0.51 7.61
C GLN A 110 -4.33 -1.83 8.36
N SER A 111 -3.41 -2.79 8.09
CA SER A 111 -3.45 -4.07 8.79
C SER A 111 -3.16 -3.87 10.28
N ASP A 112 -3.83 -4.62 11.13
CA ASP A 112 -3.66 -4.53 12.59
C ASP A 112 -2.19 -4.75 12.99
N ILE A 113 -1.48 -5.61 12.27
CA ILE A 113 -0.05 -5.88 12.52
C ILE A 113 0.83 -4.67 12.19
N SER A 114 0.50 -3.90 11.14
CA SER A 114 1.23 -2.67 10.80
C SER A 114 1.05 -1.60 11.86
N ASN A 115 -0.18 -1.43 12.35
CA ASN A 115 -0.49 -0.52 13.45
C ASN A 115 0.26 -0.93 14.72
N PHE A 116 0.26 -2.22 15.07
CA PHE A 116 1.02 -2.73 16.21
C PHE A 116 2.52 -2.50 16.03
N ALA A 117 3.07 -2.79 14.85
CA ALA A 117 4.49 -2.62 14.55
C ALA A 117 4.96 -1.15 14.71
N SER A 118 4.09 -0.18 14.42
CA SER A 118 4.38 1.24 14.58
C SER A 118 4.48 1.68 16.05
N THR A 119 3.82 0.97 16.97
CA THR A 119 3.88 1.25 18.42
C THR A 119 5.19 0.78 19.06
N ILE A 120 5.91 -0.12 18.38
CA ILE A 120 7.16 -0.67 18.88
C ILE A 120 8.32 0.19 18.41
N THR A 121 8.75 1.12 19.27
CA THR A 121 10.00 1.87 19.09
C THR A 121 11.16 0.98 19.54
N ALA A 122 11.52 -0.01 18.70
CA ALA A 122 12.69 -0.82 18.96
C ALA A 122 13.93 -0.03 18.57
N LYS A 123 14.73 0.37 19.57
CA LYS A 123 16.05 0.94 19.31
C LYS A 123 16.98 -0.19 18.88
N SER A 124 17.60 -0.04 17.71
CA SER A 124 18.69 -0.92 17.26
C SER A 124 19.98 -0.77 18.08
N ASP A 125 19.95 0.10 19.10
CA ASP A 125 21.10 0.40 19.98
C ASP A 125 21.37 -0.69 21.05
N SER A 126 20.60 -1.78 21.04
CA SER A 126 20.85 -2.92 21.93
C SER A 126 21.99 -3.77 21.37
N ASP A 127 22.87 -4.25 22.22
CA ASP A 127 23.88 -5.25 21.86
C ASP A 127 23.30 -6.69 21.79
N TYR A 128 22.03 -6.85 22.09
CA TYR A 128 21.34 -8.16 22.19
C TYR A 128 20.17 -8.26 21.21
N THR A 129 20.00 -9.42 20.59
CA THR A 129 18.74 -9.73 19.91
C THR A 129 17.62 -9.80 20.96
N GLN A 130 16.53 -9.10 20.73
CA GLN A 130 15.40 -9.03 21.66
C GLN A 130 14.20 -9.79 21.09
N LEU A 131 13.73 -10.78 21.84
CA LEU A 131 12.45 -11.44 21.60
C LEU A 131 11.42 -10.88 22.60
N MET A 132 10.51 -10.07 22.12
CA MET A 132 9.41 -9.50 22.88
C MET A 132 8.18 -10.37 22.70
N LEU A 133 7.69 -10.96 23.77
CA LEU A 133 6.48 -11.78 23.76
C LEU A 133 5.24 -10.93 23.99
N SER A 134 4.09 -11.37 23.52
CA SER A 134 2.79 -10.70 23.65
C SER A 134 2.44 -10.32 25.09
N GLY A 135 2.91 -11.08 26.09
CA GLY A 135 2.79 -10.81 27.52
C GLY A 135 3.78 -9.76 28.07
N LYS A 136 4.42 -8.94 27.21
CA LYS A 136 5.43 -7.93 27.57
C LYS A 136 6.74 -8.48 28.17
N LYS A 137 6.94 -9.80 28.19
CA LYS A 137 8.22 -10.41 28.57
C LYS A 137 9.22 -10.18 27.44
N VAL A 138 10.39 -9.65 27.75
CA VAL A 138 11.51 -9.49 26.82
C VAL A 138 12.60 -10.48 27.17
N ILE A 139 13.04 -11.24 26.18
CA ILE A 139 14.15 -12.18 26.27
C ILE A 139 15.30 -11.60 25.47
N GLN A 140 16.45 -11.46 26.08
CA GLN A 140 17.69 -11.00 25.44
C GLN A 140 18.53 -12.21 25.04
N ILE A 141 18.98 -12.23 23.79
CA ILE A 141 19.78 -13.30 23.20
C ILE A 141 21.12 -12.71 22.79
N ASP A 142 22.21 -13.18 23.43
CA ASP A 142 23.54 -12.61 23.21
C ASP A 142 24.28 -13.20 22.00
N ALA A 143 23.86 -14.36 21.51
CA ALA A 143 24.48 -15.02 20.38
C ALA A 143 24.55 -14.10 19.14
N GLN A 144 25.66 -14.17 18.40
CA GLN A 144 25.82 -13.44 17.12
C GLN A 144 24.87 -14.00 16.06
N GLU A 145 24.67 -15.33 16.08
CA GLU A 145 23.66 -16.02 15.29
C GLU A 145 22.80 -16.84 16.23
N SER A 146 21.49 -16.64 16.21
CA SER A 146 20.54 -17.32 17.06
C SER A 146 19.45 -18.03 16.26
N LYS A 147 18.85 -19.06 16.88
CA LYS A 147 17.71 -19.81 16.32
C LYS A 147 16.55 -19.78 17.28
N ILE A 148 15.39 -19.37 16.78
CA ILE A 148 14.13 -19.35 17.50
C ILE A 148 13.17 -20.29 16.78
N ALA A 149 12.56 -21.24 17.47
CA ALA A 149 11.62 -22.17 16.87
C ALA A 149 10.34 -22.25 17.68
N TYR A 150 9.20 -22.05 17.04
CA TYR A 150 7.88 -22.18 17.63
C TYR A 150 7.31 -23.57 17.42
N SER A 151 6.61 -24.07 18.44
CA SER A 151 5.74 -25.23 18.27
C SER A 151 4.53 -24.86 17.41
N GLY A 152 3.92 -25.84 16.69
CA GLY A 152 2.78 -25.59 15.81
C GLY A 152 1.55 -24.94 16.47
N ASN A 153 1.43 -25.04 17.81
CA ASN A 153 0.39 -24.35 18.59
C ASN A 153 0.84 -22.98 19.14
N GLY A 154 2.06 -22.54 18.86
CA GLY A 154 2.63 -21.27 19.31
C GLY A 154 2.97 -21.19 20.82
N LYS A 155 2.65 -22.21 21.62
CA LYS A 155 2.80 -22.14 23.08
C LYS A 155 4.25 -22.31 23.55
N VAL A 156 5.06 -23.06 22.81
CA VAL A 156 6.43 -23.39 23.19
C VAL A 156 7.39 -22.75 22.22
N ILE A 157 8.37 -22.05 22.74
CA ILE A 157 9.44 -21.41 22.01
C ILE A 157 10.74 -22.07 22.44
N LYS A 158 11.54 -22.52 21.49
CA LYS A 158 12.91 -22.99 21.69
C LYS A 158 13.85 -21.91 21.19
N ILE A 159 14.82 -21.54 22.03
CA ILE A 159 15.86 -20.57 21.68
C ILE A 159 17.19 -21.34 21.72
N ASP A 160 17.87 -21.40 20.57
CA ASP A 160 19.05 -22.20 20.37
C ASP A 160 18.83 -23.68 20.81
N ALA A 161 19.85 -24.33 21.35
CA ALA A 161 19.75 -25.75 21.75
C ALA A 161 19.22 -25.96 23.17
N GLN A 162 19.08 -24.92 23.98
CA GLN A 162 19.00 -25.10 25.44
C GLN A 162 17.84 -24.38 26.15
N GLU A 163 17.29 -23.30 25.63
CA GLU A 163 16.25 -22.53 26.30
C GLU A 163 14.86 -22.88 25.79
N LYS A 164 13.97 -23.31 26.67
CA LYS A 164 12.55 -23.52 26.37
C LYS A 164 11.72 -22.51 27.15
N VAL A 165 10.98 -21.68 26.41
CA VAL A 165 10.08 -20.69 27.00
C VAL A 165 8.65 -21.06 26.66
N GLU A 166 7.78 -20.99 27.67
CA GLU A 166 6.34 -21.16 27.48
C GLU A 166 5.64 -19.81 27.51
N GLN A 167 4.69 -19.61 26.60
CA GLN A 167 3.84 -18.43 26.55
C GLN A 167 2.36 -18.83 26.54
N SER A 168 1.52 -17.98 27.14
CA SER A 168 0.07 -18.13 27.03
C SER A 168 -0.40 -17.71 25.64
N VAL A 169 -1.30 -18.48 25.06
CA VAL A 169 -1.97 -18.15 23.78
C VAL A 169 -3.44 -17.95 24.14
N GLU A 170 -3.87 -16.69 24.23
CA GLU A 170 -5.28 -16.35 24.41
C GLU A 170 -6.00 -16.48 23.06
N ALA A 171 -7.18 -17.12 23.07
CA ALA A 171 -7.87 -17.51 21.84
C ALA A 171 -8.48 -16.32 21.08
N ASP A 172 -8.77 -15.20 21.74
CA ASP A 172 -9.60 -14.11 21.21
C ASP A 172 -8.87 -12.79 20.93
N ILE A 173 -7.56 -12.69 21.21
CA ILE A 173 -6.82 -11.44 21.00
C ILE A 173 -5.66 -11.71 20.04
N ALA A 174 -5.53 -10.92 18.99
CA ALA A 174 -4.36 -10.92 18.13
C ALA A 174 -3.12 -10.59 18.96
N SER A 175 -2.44 -11.64 19.42
CA SER A 175 -1.24 -11.53 20.25
C SER A 175 -0.02 -11.59 19.34
N TYR A 176 0.74 -10.50 19.28
CA TYR A 176 1.95 -10.42 18.46
C TYR A 176 3.21 -10.59 19.30
N ASN A 177 4.15 -11.33 18.75
CA ASN A 177 5.54 -11.34 19.19
C ASN A 177 6.37 -10.46 18.26
N THR A 178 7.48 -9.94 18.77
CA THR A 178 8.41 -9.15 17.98
C THR A 178 9.83 -9.64 18.22
N VAL A 179 10.59 -9.83 17.14
CA VAL A 179 12.03 -10.00 17.19
C VAL A 179 12.70 -8.78 16.64
N VAL A 180 13.64 -8.23 17.39
CA VAL A 180 14.51 -7.12 16.99
C VAL A 180 15.94 -7.62 16.99
N VAL A 181 16.55 -7.61 15.82
CA VAL A 181 17.93 -8.01 15.59
C VAL A 181 18.78 -6.76 15.46
N PRO A 182 19.72 -6.50 16.38
CA PRO A 182 20.60 -5.34 16.28
C PRO A 182 21.63 -5.51 15.17
N TYR A 183 22.36 -4.44 14.86
CA TYR A 183 23.50 -4.53 13.96
C TYR A 183 24.54 -5.52 14.49
N GLY A 184 25.19 -6.26 13.60
CA GLY A 184 26.18 -7.28 13.93
C GLY A 184 25.63 -8.63 14.32
N LYS A 185 24.28 -8.79 14.43
CA LYS A 185 23.65 -10.06 14.78
C LYS A 185 22.67 -10.52 13.71
N ARG A 186 22.34 -11.79 13.72
CA ARG A 186 21.38 -12.44 12.81
C ARG A 186 20.56 -13.49 13.54
N THR A 187 19.35 -13.72 13.08
CA THR A 187 18.44 -14.65 13.75
C THR A 187 17.66 -15.47 12.74
N GLN A 188 17.64 -16.78 12.92
CA GLN A 188 16.74 -17.67 12.18
C GLN A 188 15.50 -17.93 13.04
N ILE A 189 14.31 -17.78 12.45
CA ILE A 189 13.04 -18.05 13.12
C ILE A 189 12.27 -19.09 12.33
N THR A 190 11.80 -20.14 13.02
CA THR A 190 10.79 -21.06 12.48
C THR A 190 9.46 -20.77 13.14
N LEU A 191 8.48 -20.31 12.36
CA LEU A 191 7.15 -19.95 12.82
C LEU A 191 6.26 -21.17 13.08
N SER A 192 5.07 -20.94 13.63
CA SER A 192 4.10 -22.00 13.98
C SER A 192 3.54 -22.76 12.76
N ASP A 193 3.63 -22.19 11.55
CA ASP A 193 3.25 -22.83 10.28
C ASP A 193 4.42 -23.58 9.60
N ASN A 194 5.56 -23.69 10.26
CA ASN A 194 6.83 -24.24 9.76
C ASN A 194 7.51 -23.37 8.68
N SER A 195 7.07 -22.15 8.43
CA SER A 195 7.84 -21.20 7.63
C SER A 195 9.11 -20.80 8.35
N THR A 196 10.23 -20.73 7.63
CA THR A 196 11.54 -20.34 8.17
C THR A 196 11.93 -18.98 7.62
N ILE A 197 12.38 -18.09 8.51
CA ILE A 197 12.76 -16.72 8.19
C ILE A 197 14.16 -16.49 8.74
N TRP A 198 15.09 -16.03 7.89
CA TRP A 198 16.40 -15.54 8.31
C TRP A 198 16.34 -14.03 8.36
N LEU A 199 16.51 -13.46 9.55
CA LEU A 199 16.55 -12.01 9.77
C LEU A 199 17.98 -11.52 9.75
N ASN A 200 18.25 -10.53 8.90
CA ASN A 200 19.55 -9.88 8.83
C ASN A 200 19.70 -8.81 9.92
N SER A 201 20.92 -8.29 10.07
CA SER A 201 21.28 -7.26 11.04
C SER A 201 20.45 -5.97 10.87
N GLY A 202 19.96 -5.42 11.97
CA GLY A 202 19.12 -4.22 11.97
C GLY A 202 17.68 -4.47 11.60
N SER A 203 17.19 -5.72 11.63
CA SER A 203 15.83 -6.07 11.21
C SER A 203 14.89 -6.24 12.40
N LYS A 204 13.62 -5.89 12.17
CA LYS A 204 12.49 -6.10 13.07
C LYS A 204 11.42 -6.93 12.37
N LEU A 205 11.02 -8.03 12.98
CA LEU A 205 9.91 -8.88 12.53
C LEU A 205 8.82 -8.90 13.60
N VAL A 206 7.59 -8.56 13.20
CA VAL A 206 6.38 -8.72 14.02
C VAL A 206 5.56 -9.84 13.41
N TYR A 207 5.07 -10.75 14.24
CA TYR A 207 4.29 -11.91 13.81
C TYR A 207 3.33 -12.36 14.91
N PRO A 208 2.17 -12.93 14.57
CA PRO A 208 1.24 -13.43 15.54
C PRO A 208 1.78 -14.70 16.21
N VAL A 209 1.42 -14.92 17.46
CA VAL A 209 1.75 -16.17 18.19
C VAL A 209 1.19 -17.39 17.45
N ARG A 210 0.01 -17.24 16.85
CA ARG A 210 -0.65 -18.19 15.97
C ARG A 210 -1.29 -17.43 14.81
N PHE A 211 -1.15 -17.94 13.60
CA PHE A 211 -1.81 -17.37 12.44
C PHE A 211 -3.33 -17.54 12.50
N ALA A 212 -4.04 -16.57 11.93
CA ALA A 212 -5.48 -16.63 11.76
C ALA A 212 -5.88 -17.69 10.71
N ASP A 213 -7.13 -18.16 10.78
CA ASP A 213 -7.62 -19.23 9.91
C ASP A 213 -7.77 -18.82 8.42
N ASN A 214 -7.64 -17.53 8.09
CA ASN A 214 -7.83 -17.02 6.72
C ASN A 214 -6.57 -16.48 6.07
N LYS A 215 -5.52 -16.13 6.86
CA LYS A 215 -4.26 -15.58 6.34
C LYS A 215 -3.12 -15.75 7.33
N ARG A 216 -1.90 -15.83 6.79
CA ARG A 216 -0.64 -15.79 7.55
C ARG A 216 0.01 -14.44 7.31
N GLU A 217 0.02 -13.55 8.29
CA GLU A 217 0.50 -12.18 8.12
C GLU A 217 1.64 -11.88 9.09
N VAL A 218 2.71 -11.28 8.56
CA VAL A 218 3.87 -10.78 9.34
C VAL A 218 4.22 -9.38 8.87
N PHE A 219 4.90 -8.60 9.73
CA PHE A 219 5.42 -7.29 9.37
C PHE A 219 6.95 -7.31 9.45
N LEU A 220 7.61 -6.78 8.42
CA LEU A 220 9.06 -6.63 8.34
C LEU A 220 9.46 -5.17 8.20
N ASP A 221 10.45 -4.76 9.01
CA ASP A 221 11.27 -3.56 8.82
C ASP A 221 12.73 -4.03 8.87
N GLY A 222 13.44 -3.96 7.74
CA GLY A 222 14.78 -4.53 7.59
C GLY A 222 14.90 -5.50 6.43
N GLU A 223 15.80 -6.50 6.54
CA GLU A 223 16.05 -7.50 5.50
C GLU A 223 15.85 -8.90 6.04
N ALA A 224 15.13 -9.74 5.26
CA ALA A 224 14.90 -11.12 5.61
C ALA A 224 14.77 -12.02 4.38
N ILE A 225 15.30 -13.25 4.51
CA ILE A 225 14.98 -14.34 3.57
C ILE A 225 13.84 -15.15 4.16
N PHE A 226 12.80 -15.34 3.37
CA PHE A 226 11.63 -16.14 3.69
C PHE A 226 11.65 -17.45 2.95
N GLU A 227 11.55 -18.57 3.64
CA GLU A 227 11.19 -19.87 3.11
C GLU A 227 9.82 -20.24 3.65
N VAL A 228 8.79 -19.86 2.90
CA VAL A 228 7.40 -19.98 3.33
C VAL A 228 6.90 -21.40 3.05
N ALA A 229 6.34 -22.05 4.08
CA ALA A 229 5.70 -23.35 3.97
C ALA A 229 4.53 -23.30 2.98
N PRO A 230 4.44 -24.24 2.02
CA PRO A 230 3.37 -24.27 1.01
C PRO A 230 1.98 -24.44 1.66
N ASP A 231 1.10 -23.48 1.40
CA ASP A 231 -0.32 -23.53 1.77
C ASP A 231 -1.10 -22.59 0.83
N LYS A 232 -1.94 -23.17 -0.03
CA LYS A 232 -2.72 -22.43 -1.04
C LYS A 232 -3.99 -21.81 -0.46
N ASP A 233 -4.50 -22.40 0.61
CA ASP A 233 -5.77 -21.99 1.22
C ASP A 233 -5.56 -20.82 2.18
N HIS A 234 -4.36 -20.70 2.78
CA HIS A 234 -3.98 -19.63 3.70
C HIS A 234 -2.77 -18.87 3.17
N PRO A 235 -2.96 -17.83 2.34
CA PRO A 235 -1.86 -17.02 1.80
C PRO A 235 -0.98 -16.42 2.88
N PHE A 236 0.34 -16.32 2.61
CA PHE A 236 1.29 -15.67 3.50
C PHE A 236 1.57 -14.25 3.02
N HIS A 237 1.40 -13.29 3.90
CA HIS A 237 1.52 -11.86 3.65
C HIS A 237 2.68 -11.30 4.45
N VAL A 238 3.65 -10.69 3.76
CA VAL A 238 4.69 -9.89 4.40
C VAL A 238 4.36 -8.41 4.17
N VAL A 239 3.96 -7.74 5.22
CA VAL A 239 3.65 -6.32 5.21
C VAL A 239 4.92 -5.54 5.55
N THR A 240 5.24 -4.51 4.78
CA THR A 240 6.24 -3.51 5.11
C THR A 240 5.55 -2.15 5.26
N ARG A 241 6.31 -1.09 5.51
CA ARG A 241 5.75 0.27 5.55
C ARG A 241 5.13 0.69 4.21
N ASP A 242 5.72 0.27 3.10
CA ASP A 242 5.45 0.84 1.78
C ASP A 242 4.82 -0.14 0.78
N MET A 243 4.92 -1.45 1.05
CA MET A 243 4.36 -2.49 0.18
C MET A 243 4.00 -3.75 0.96
N GLU A 244 3.19 -4.59 0.33
CA GLU A 244 2.81 -5.92 0.80
C GLU A 244 3.23 -6.97 -0.22
N ILE A 245 3.79 -8.07 0.26
CA ILE A 245 4.21 -9.22 -0.53
C ILE A 245 3.31 -10.40 -0.17
N LYS A 246 2.61 -10.97 -1.17
CA LYS A 246 1.73 -12.12 -0.98
C LYS A 246 2.27 -13.34 -1.69
N VAL A 247 2.35 -14.46 -0.96
CA VAL A 247 2.88 -15.74 -1.46
C VAL A 247 2.07 -16.93 -0.96
N LEU A 248 2.23 -18.10 -1.60
CA LEU A 248 1.53 -19.35 -1.24
C LEU A 248 2.47 -20.50 -0.84
N GLY A 249 3.79 -20.29 -0.97
CA GLY A 249 4.82 -21.30 -0.72
C GLY A 249 6.03 -21.00 -1.59
N THR A 250 6.93 -20.14 -1.10
CA THR A 250 7.87 -19.39 -1.92
C THR A 250 9.14 -19.17 -1.13
N VAL A 251 10.27 -19.15 -1.84
CA VAL A 251 11.57 -18.72 -1.28
C VAL A 251 11.93 -17.39 -1.92
N PHE A 252 12.10 -16.34 -1.11
CA PHE A 252 12.43 -15.00 -1.57
C PHE A 252 13.19 -14.21 -0.52
N ASP A 253 13.96 -13.24 -0.96
CA ASP A 253 14.60 -12.21 -0.14
C ASP A 253 13.81 -10.91 -0.23
N LEU A 254 13.66 -10.22 0.90
CA LEU A 254 13.01 -8.92 1.00
C LEU A 254 13.88 -7.98 1.82
N CYS A 255 14.35 -6.90 1.20
CA CYS A 255 15.09 -5.82 1.82
C CYS A 255 14.23 -4.55 1.83
N ALA A 256 13.76 -4.17 3.02
CA ALA A 256 12.82 -3.07 3.27
C ALA A 256 13.21 -2.26 4.51
N TYR A 257 14.46 -1.82 4.59
CA TYR A 257 14.91 -0.94 5.67
C TYR A 257 14.29 0.45 5.51
N THR A 258 13.88 1.05 6.62
CA THR A 258 13.27 2.40 6.62
C THR A 258 14.24 3.52 6.23
N ASP A 259 15.56 3.30 6.32
CA ASP A 259 16.61 4.22 5.91
C ASP A 259 17.14 3.98 4.48
N ASP A 260 16.54 3.04 3.73
CA ASP A 260 16.79 2.82 2.32
C ASP A 260 15.76 3.56 1.45
N SER A 261 16.17 4.01 0.26
CA SER A 261 15.31 4.68 -0.71
C SER A 261 14.51 3.71 -1.59
N THR A 262 14.80 2.41 -1.49
CA THR A 262 14.17 1.36 -2.30
C THR A 262 13.78 0.17 -1.43
N VAL A 263 12.65 -0.46 -1.78
CA VAL A 263 12.31 -1.80 -1.30
C VAL A 263 12.64 -2.80 -2.40
N ASN A 264 13.47 -3.79 -2.07
CA ASN A 264 13.94 -4.78 -3.01
C ASN A 264 13.39 -6.16 -2.65
N THR A 265 12.79 -6.85 -3.62
CA THR A 265 12.31 -8.23 -3.49
C THR A 265 12.99 -9.10 -4.53
N VAL A 266 13.62 -10.18 -4.13
CA VAL A 266 14.26 -11.15 -5.05
C VAL A 266 13.60 -12.49 -4.91
N LEU A 267 13.06 -13.01 -6.01
CA LEU A 267 12.36 -14.29 -6.01
C LEU A 267 13.30 -15.43 -6.44
N GLU A 268 13.56 -16.36 -5.53
CA GLU A 268 14.36 -17.54 -5.80
C GLU A 268 13.51 -18.71 -6.34
N ARG A 269 12.39 -19.03 -5.66
CA ARG A 269 11.50 -20.15 -6.04
C ARG A 269 10.05 -19.85 -5.70
N GLY A 270 9.12 -20.26 -6.56
CA GLY A 270 7.69 -20.09 -6.35
C GLY A 270 7.11 -18.91 -7.13
N SER A 271 6.20 -18.16 -6.53
CA SER A 271 5.55 -16.97 -7.11
C SER A 271 5.30 -15.94 -6.04
N VAL A 272 5.50 -14.69 -6.39
CA VAL A 272 5.24 -13.51 -5.54
C VAL A 272 4.23 -12.61 -6.23
N GLU A 273 3.23 -12.15 -5.49
CA GLU A 273 2.37 -11.00 -5.85
C GLU A 273 2.80 -9.80 -5.00
N LEU A 274 3.28 -8.75 -5.65
CA LEU A 274 3.62 -7.46 -5.06
C LEU A 274 2.39 -6.57 -5.06
N ILE A 275 2.11 -5.91 -3.93
CA ILE A 275 0.97 -5.00 -3.74
C ILE A 275 1.54 -3.69 -3.20
N TYR A 276 1.47 -2.61 -3.99
CA TYR A 276 2.11 -1.33 -3.67
C TYR A 276 1.32 -0.14 -4.20
N LYS A 277 1.61 1.06 -3.70
CA LYS A 277 1.01 2.30 -4.20
C LYS A 277 1.79 2.81 -5.41
N GLN A 278 1.09 3.19 -6.46
CA GLN A 278 1.69 3.80 -7.66
C GLN A 278 0.77 4.90 -8.16
N GLY A 279 0.81 6.07 -7.53
CA GLY A 279 0.10 7.27 -7.99
C GLY A 279 -1.40 7.08 -8.32
N SER A 280 -1.98 5.93 -8.03
CA SER A 280 -3.33 5.54 -8.43
C SER A 280 -4.38 6.04 -7.45
N LEU A 281 -5.37 6.76 -7.96
CA LEU A 281 -6.59 7.14 -7.22
C LEU A 281 -7.53 5.94 -6.98
N PHE A 282 -7.28 4.79 -7.64
CA PHE A 282 -8.20 3.64 -7.67
C PHE A 282 -7.71 2.42 -6.88
N GLY A 283 -6.78 2.60 -5.93
CA GLY A 283 -6.28 1.53 -5.08
C GLY A 283 -4.87 1.06 -5.42
N PRO A 284 -4.34 0.04 -4.71
CA PRO A 284 -2.97 -0.44 -4.88
C PRO A 284 -2.80 -1.18 -6.21
N THR A 285 -1.61 -1.04 -6.79
CA THR A 285 -1.17 -1.81 -7.96
C THR A 285 -0.74 -3.20 -7.51
N LYS A 286 -1.05 -4.21 -8.35
CA LYS A 286 -0.65 -5.60 -8.13
C LYS A 286 0.22 -6.07 -9.29
N GLU A 287 1.37 -6.63 -8.97
CA GLU A 287 2.30 -7.14 -9.97
C GLU A 287 2.88 -8.49 -9.55
N ARG A 288 3.11 -9.39 -10.52
CA ARG A 288 3.63 -10.73 -10.25
C ARG A 288 5.08 -10.86 -10.65
N MET A 289 5.84 -11.57 -9.82
CA MET A 289 7.20 -11.94 -10.10
C MET A 289 7.32 -13.42 -10.45
N VAL A 290 8.30 -13.72 -11.30
CA VAL A 290 8.74 -15.09 -11.62
C VAL A 290 10.15 -15.34 -11.04
N PRO A 291 10.54 -16.59 -10.79
CA PRO A 291 11.86 -16.91 -10.26
C PRO A 291 13.02 -16.31 -11.07
N GLY A 292 14.07 -15.87 -10.38
CA GLY A 292 15.24 -15.21 -10.96
C GLY A 292 15.06 -13.71 -11.20
N MET A 293 13.98 -13.09 -10.73
CA MET A 293 13.75 -11.66 -10.85
C MET A 293 14.01 -10.92 -9.54
N LEU A 294 14.55 -9.72 -9.66
CA LEU A 294 14.55 -8.65 -8.66
C LEU A 294 13.47 -7.66 -9.04
N ALA A 295 12.64 -7.29 -8.09
CA ALA A 295 11.77 -6.13 -8.15
C ALA A 295 12.30 -5.06 -7.19
N ALA A 296 12.63 -3.88 -7.70
CA ALA A 296 13.08 -2.71 -6.95
C ALA A 296 12.00 -1.64 -7.00
N TYR A 297 11.39 -1.35 -5.86
CA TYR A 297 10.39 -0.29 -5.72
C TYR A 297 11.08 0.96 -5.17
N ASP A 298 11.09 2.03 -5.98
CA ASP A 298 11.63 3.34 -5.61
C ASP A 298 10.58 4.11 -4.80
N LEU A 299 10.91 4.43 -3.54
CA LEU A 299 10.01 5.11 -2.60
C LEU A 299 9.80 6.59 -2.94
N THR A 300 10.76 7.21 -3.66
CA THR A 300 10.69 8.63 -4.02
C THR A 300 9.80 8.84 -5.24
N ASN A 301 9.95 7.98 -6.26
CA ASN A 301 9.26 8.09 -7.53
C ASN A 301 8.00 7.22 -7.61
N GLU A 302 7.74 6.39 -6.59
CA GLU A 302 6.65 5.40 -6.56
C GLU A 302 6.64 4.49 -7.81
N THR A 303 7.82 4.07 -8.26
CA THR A 303 7.97 3.24 -9.47
C THR A 303 8.61 1.89 -9.16
N LEU A 304 8.12 0.84 -9.80
CA LEU A 304 8.67 -0.51 -9.70
C LEU A 304 9.46 -0.86 -10.96
N LEU A 305 10.71 -1.30 -10.77
CA LEU A 305 11.54 -1.84 -11.84
C LEU A 305 11.78 -3.33 -11.59
N GLN A 306 11.50 -4.17 -12.58
CA GLN A 306 11.87 -5.57 -12.53
C GLN A 306 13.02 -5.87 -13.47
N LYS A 307 14.01 -6.65 -12.99
CA LYS A 307 15.14 -7.15 -13.81
C LYS A 307 15.54 -8.56 -13.41
N LYS A 308 16.09 -9.30 -14.37
CA LYS A 308 16.66 -10.63 -14.13
C LYS A 308 17.98 -10.50 -13.37
N VAL A 309 18.17 -11.32 -12.33
CA VAL A 309 19.37 -11.34 -11.50
C VAL A 309 19.79 -12.77 -11.14
N ASN A 310 21.03 -12.92 -10.68
CA ASN A 310 21.43 -14.11 -9.97
C ASN A 310 20.96 -13.98 -8.51
N THR A 311 20.02 -14.80 -8.08
CA THR A 311 19.41 -14.72 -6.74
C THR A 311 20.42 -14.90 -5.61
N LYS A 312 21.51 -15.64 -5.84
CA LYS A 312 22.58 -15.85 -4.86
C LYS A 312 23.27 -14.55 -4.43
N ASP A 313 23.32 -13.54 -5.31
CA ASP A 313 23.92 -12.25 -4.99
C ASP A 313 23.15 -11.51 -3.88
N TYR A 314 21.91 -11.92 -3.64
CA TYR A 314 21.01 -11.33 -2.62
C TYR A 314 20.79 -12.25 -1.42
N THR A 315 20.89 -13.58 -1.60
CA THR A 315 20.59 -14.56 -0.53
C THR A 315 21.83 -15.12 0.16
N SER A 316 23.02 -14.84 -0.35
CA SER A 316 24.29 -15.41 0.13
C SER A 316 24.70 -14.95 1.53
N TRP A 317 24.18 -13.83 2.02
CA TRP A 317 24.51 -13.30 3.34
C TRP A 317 24.16 -14.26 4.48
N LYS A 318 23.10 -15.07 4.31
CA LYS A 318 22.72 -16.10 5.30
C LYS A 318 23.79 -17.20 5.46
N ASP A 319 24.61 -17.41 4.43
CA ASP A 319 25.67 -18.41 4.39
C ASP A 319 27.04 -17.80 4.76
N GLY A 320 27.07 -16.52 5.17
CA GLY A 320 28.26 -15.82 5.65
C GLY A 320 29.15 -15.24 4.56
N TYR A 321 28.61 -14.95 3.37
CA TYR A 321 29.32 -14.25 2.31
C TYR A 321 28.42 -13.32 1.50
N LEU A 322 29.03 -12.37 0.80
CA LEU A 322 28.33 -11.49 -0.15
C LEU A 322 28.91 -11.68 -1.54
N VAL A 323 28.05 -11.81 -2.52
CA VAL A 323 28.40 -11.74 -3.94
C VAL A 323 28.01 -10.35 -4.44
N MET A 324 28.96 -9.64 -5.01
CA MET A 324 28.77 -8.29 -5.52
C MET A 324 28.94 -8.27 -7.02
N GLU A 325 27.98 -7.74 -7.74
CA GLU A 325 28.03 -7.53 -9.19
C GLU A 325 27.71 -6.06 -9.50
N LYS A 326 28.77 -5.28 -9.76
CA LYS A 326 28.67 -3.83 -10.01
C LYS A 326 27.90 -3.06 -8.94
N ASN A 327 28.07 -3.47 -7.68
CA ASN A 327 27.49 -2.75 -6.54
C ASN A 327 28.29 -1.50 -6.23
N SER A 328 27.62 -0.38 -5.97
CA SER A 328 28.30 0.85 -5.57
C SER A 328 28.98 0.69 -4.21
N LEU A 329 30.13 1.33 -4.02
CA LEU A 329 30.87 1.31 -2.76
C LEU A 329 30.00 1.78 -1.60
N GLY A 330 29.14 2.79 -1.82
CA GLY A 330 28.16 3.25 -0.82
C GLY A 330 27.17 2.17 -0.41
N SER A 331 26.65 1.39 -1.35
CA SER A 331 25.75 0.25 -1.05
C SER A 331 26.48 -0.85 -0.27
N ILE A 332 27.72 -1.16 -0.65
CA ILE A 332 28.56 -2.15 0.04
C ILE A 332 28.87 -1.69 1.45
N ALA A 333 29.30 -0.45 1.62
CA ALA A 333 29.59 0.16 2.93
C ALA A 333 28.37 0.08 3.86
N LYS A 334 27.17 0.36 3.37
CA LYS A 334 25.93 0.28 4.14
C LYS A 334 25.63 -1.15 4.59
N LYS A 335 25.78 -2.15 3.70
CA LYS A 335 25.63 -3.57 4.04
C LYS A 335 26.66 -4.03 5.09
N LEU A 336 27.93 -3.67 4.90
CA LEU A 336 29.00 -4.02 5.84
C LEU A 336 28.84 -3.32 7.20
N SER A 337 28.40 -2.05 7.20
CA SER A 337 28.09 -1.31 8.44
C SER A 337 27.04 -2.04 9.28
N ARG A 338 25.95 -2.47 8.67
CA ARG A 338 24.90 -3.23 9.36
C ARG A 338 25.40 -4.60 9.84
N TYR A 339 26.13 -5.31 8.97
CA TYR A 339 26.60 -6.66 9.26
C TYR A 339 27.64 -6.72 10.39
N TYR A 340 28.56 -5.76 10.47
CA TYR A 340 29.65 -5.76 11.46
C TYR A 340 29.38 -4.81 12.65
N ASN A 341 28.29 -4.07 12.64
CA ASN A 341 28.02 -3.01 13.62
C ASN A 341 29.16 -1.97 13.69
N VAL A 342 29.58 -1.47 12.54
CA VAL A 342 30.60 -0.43 12.39
C VAL A 342 30.05 0.75 11.58
N SER A 343 30.56 1.95 11.81
CA SER A 343 30.28 3.10 10.95
C SER A 343 31.29 3.16 9.82
N ILE A 344 30.82 3.21 8.56
CA ILE A 344 31.68 3.37 7.39
C ILE A 344 31.32 4.68 6.71
N GLU A 345 32.27 5.60 6.69
CA GLU A 345 32.15 6.92 6.05
C GLU A 345 32.98 6.94 4.76
N ILE A 346 32.37 7.42 3.67
CA ILE A 346 33.03 7.56 2.38
C ILE A 346 33.22 9.06 2.13
N GLU A 347 34.46 9.46 1.77
CA GLU A 347 34.85 10.85 1.66
C GLU A 347 34.04 11.70 0.69
N SER A 348 33.58 11.09 -0.43
CA SER A 348 32.79 11.82 -1.43
C SER A 348 31.69 10.95 -2.07
N THR A 349 30.72 11.64 -2.65
CA THR A 349 29.62 10.97 -3.38
C THR A 349 30.10 10.29 -4.66
N GLU A 350 31.13 10.81 -5.31
CA GLU A 350 31.76 10.22 -6.49
C GLU A 350 32.38 8.87 -6.14
N LEU A 351 33.16 8.83 -5.04
CA LEU A 351 33.77 7.61 -4.54
C LEU A 351 32.70 6.59 -4.09
N ALA A 352 31.64 7.04 -3.43
CA ALA A 352 30.51 6.19 -3.05
C ALA A 352 29.80 5.57 -4.26
N GLY A 353 29.84 6.24 -5.40
CA GLY A 353 29.27 5.78 -6.68
C GLY A 353 30.17 4.79 -7.44
N GLU A 354 31.45 4.68 -7.12
CA GLU A 354 32.34 3.69 -7.77
C GLU A 354 31.85 2.27 -7.49
N THR A 355 31.97 1.39 -8.49
CA THR A 355 31.39 0.05 -8.41
C THR A 355 32.43 -1.03 -8.18
N PHE A 356 32.08 -2.03 -7.39
CA PHE A 356 32.89 -3.20 -7.10
C PHE A 356 32.13 -4.47 -7.51
N SER A 357 32.89 -5.46 -8.02
CA SER A 357 32.41 -6.82 -8.27
C SER A 357 33.38 -7.79 -7.64
N GLY A 358 32.85 -8.74 -6.87
CA GLY A 358 33.68 -9.71 -6.18
C GLY A 358 32.93 -10.55 -5.16
N TYR A 359 33.65 -11.40 -4.49
CA TYR A 359 33.18 -12.25 -3.40
C TYR A 359 33.78 -11.77 -2.08
N LEU A 360 32.96 -11.50 -1.10
CA LEU A 360 33.37 -11.04 0.23
C LEU A 360 32.97 -12.09 1.27
N ASP A 361 33.97 -12.69 1.93
CA ASP A 361 33.74 -13.63 3.04
C ASP A 361 33.51 -12.83 4.34
N LEU A 362 32.27 -12.82 4.81
CA LEU A 362 31.85 -12.07 5.99
C LEU A 362 32.28 -12.71 7.31
N ARG A 363 32.87 -13.90 7.30
CA ARG A 363 33.49 -14.51 8.50
C ARG A 363 34.78 -13.80 8.89
N ASN A 364 35.40 -13.06 7.96
CA ASN A 364 36.53 -12.16 8.23
C ASN A 364 36.02 -10.89 8.95
N SER A 365 36.95 -10.14 9.56
CA SER A 365 36.60 -8.84 10.17
C SER A 365 36.26 -7.78 9.11
N ALA A 366 35.53 -6.73 9.51
CA ALA A 366 35.22 -5.60 8.63
C ALA A 366 36.48 -5.00 7.98
N ALA A 367 37.55 -4.86 8.75
CA ALA A 367 38.82 -4.35 8.26
C ALA A 367 39.45 -5.24 7.19
N GLN A 368 39.43 -6.55 7.39
CA GLN A 368 39.96 -7.51 6.41
C GLN A 368 39.13 -7.51 5.11
N VAL A 369 37.79 -7.45 5.21
CA VAL A 369 36.93 -7.39 4.04
C VAL A 369 37.14 -6.08 3.27
N LEU A 370 37.23 -4.95 3.96
CA LEU A 370 37.49 -3.65 3.34
C LEU A 370 38.92 -3.54 2.76
N SER A 371 39.90 -4.20 3.37
CA SER A 371 41.27 -4.30 2.82
C SER A 371 41.29 -4.97 1.47
N LEU A 372 40.52 -6.07 1.28
CA LEU A 372 40.37 -6.72 -0.04
C LEU A 372 39.77 -5.76 -1.08
N ILE A 373 38.76 -4.98 -0.70
CA ILE A 373 38.19 -3.96 -1.57
C ILE A 373 39.23 -2.88 -1.91
N SER A 374 40.00 -2.43 -0.92
CA SER A 374 41.02 -1.40 -1.13
C SER A 374 42.20 -1.82 -2.02
N GLU A 375 42.51 -3.11 -2.09
CA GLU A 375 43.48 -3.68 -3.03
C GLU A 375 43.03 -3.64 -4.49
N MET A 376 41.69 -3.71 -4.70
CA MET A 376 41.09 -3.73 -6.04
C MET A 376 40.58 -2.36 -6.51
N MET A 377 40.33 -1.47 -5.58
CA MET A 377 39.92 -0.09 -5.83
C MET A 377 40.97 0.84 -5.27
N ASP A 378 41.29 1.91 -5.93
CA ASP A 378 42.34 2.85 -5.53
C ASP A 378 41.94 3.71 -4.32
N ILE A 379 41.71 3.03 -3.17
CA ILE A 379 41.19 3.62 -1.93
C ILE A 379 42.11 3.34 -0.74
N GLU A 380 42.09 4.24 0.24
CA GLU A 380 42.76 4.13 1.53
C GLU A 380 41.73 4.01 2.66
N LEU A 381 42.06 3.24 3.68
CA LEU A 381 41.23 2.99 4.85
C LEU A 381 41.87 3.60 6.09
N GLU A 382 41.15 4.40 6.83
CA GLU A 382 41.50 4.91 8.15
C GLU A 382 40.50 4.34 9.17
N GLN A 383 40.98 3.54 10.12
CA GLN A 383 40.15 2.91 11.15
C GLN A 383 40.41 3.51 12.53
N SER A 384 39.33 3.88 13.23
CA SER A 384 39.36 4.31 14.62
C SER A 384 38.15 3.70 15.34
N ASP A 385 38.39 2.81 16.31
CA ASP A 385 37.34 2.05 17.01
C ASP A 385 36.30 1.40 16.08
N ARG A 386 35.04 1.85 16.13
CA ARG A 386 33.95 1.39 15.29
C ARG A 386 33.75 2.25 14.03
N LEU A 387 34.61 3.22 13.77
CA LEU A 387 34.56 4.10 12.59
C LEU A 387 35.65 3.72 11.59
N ILE A 388 35.25 3.48 10.35
CA ILE A 388 36.14 3.24 9.20
C ILE A 388 35.88 4.34 8.18
N LYS A 389 36.90 5.09 7.82
CA LYS A 389 36.80 6.09 6.76
C LYS A 389 37.47 5.58 5.49
N ILE A 390 36.77 5.75 4.38
CA ILE A 390 37.24 5.38 3.04
C ILE A 390 37.55 6.66 2.26
N ARG A 391 38.79 6.79 1.80
CA ARG A 391 39.26 7.91 1.00
C ARG A 391 39.84 7.43 -0.31
N LYS A 392 39.90 8.31 -1.29
CA LYS A 392 40.62 8.03 -2.53
C LYS A 392 42.13 8.10 -2.24
N LYS A 393 42.86 7.10 -2.74
CA LYS A 393 44.33 7.08 -2.57
C LYS A 393 44.98 8.28 -3.25
N GLN A 394 45.76 9.05 -2.51
CA GLN A 394 46.47 10.15 -3.10
C GLN A 394 47.66 9.60 -3.90
N THR A 395 47.66 9.80 -5.20
CA THR A 395 48.84 9.50 -6.04
C THR A 395 49.92 10.52 -5.65
N PRO A 396 51.10 10.08 -5.15
CA PRO A 396 52.19 11.00 -4.92
C PRO A 396 52.58 11.66 -6.26
N GLY A 397 52.43 12.98 -6.34
CA GLY A 397 52.82 13.77 -7.52
C GLY A 397 54.31 13.75 -7.81
#